data_a39fd3295d0dd914b1650ec599715e58
#
_entry.id   a39fd3295d0dd914b1650ec599715e58
#
_cell.length_a   1.000
_cell.length_b   1.000
_cell.length_c   1.000
_cell.angle_alpha   90.00
_cell.angle_beta   90.00
_cell.angle_gamma   90.00
#
_symmetry.space_group_name_H-M   'P 1'
#
loop_
_entity.id
_entity.type
_entity.pdbx_description
1 polymer ?
#
loop_
_entity_poly.entity_id
_entity_poly.type
_entity_poly.pdbx_seq_one_letter_code
_entity_poly.pdbx_strand_id
1 'polypeptide(L)'
;METKKFTFRRSGVIIVGSGAAGLNAAIALKKQGIQDVTVLTEGLTFGTSRNTGSDKQTYYKLTSSGTTPDSVRQMAQTLFDGGCVDGDIALAEAAVSTRAFFHLVDIGVPFPCNRYGEYVGYKTDHDPFKRGISAGPLTSRYMTERLIEEAKELGVRILEGYQALEILTAPDGEQKKAIGVLALEYKKQEPTYAVFGAANVIYATGGEAGMYKTSVYPTAQTGGTGLALRAGARGKNLTESQYGIASIKFRWNLSGSYQQVLPCYISTDENGGDEREFLEDAFPDAQSQLNAIFLKGYQWPFDPRKTRSYGSSLIDILIYIETVQKKRRVFLDYRRNPRCALTDGKMDYTKLSEEALEYLRESGSMQELPIQRLAAMNPAAIELYRSHNIDLAAEPLEIAICAQHNNGGLAGDCWWQSNIRHLYPIGEVNGTHGVYRPGGTALNAGQVGGIRAASYIAHHDAALAPPDEQQVLAAAGEQIWACLLYTSPSPRDRSLS
;
A
#
# COMPACT_ATOMS: atom_id res chain seq x y z
N MET A 1 3.35 30.18 -33.39
CA MET A 1 3.28 29.26 -32.22
C MET A 1 4.66 28.77 -31.94
N GLU A 2 5.29 29.18 -30.84
CA GLU A 2 6.60 28.70 -30.44
C GLU A 2 6.56 27.18 -30.28
N THR A 3 7.42 26.47 -30.97
CA THR A 3 7.66 25.03 -30.81
C THR A 3 8.10 24.79 -29.38
N LYS A 4 7.18 24.35 -28.49
CA LYS A 4 7.56 23.90 -27.14
C LYS A 4 8.67 22.87 -27.30
N LYS A 5 9.84 23.15 -26.77
CA LYS A 5 11.00 22.27 -26.82
C LYS A 5 10.70 21.00 -26.02
N PHE A 6 10.53 19.89 -26.73
CA PHE A 6 10.51 18.56 -26.12
C PHE A 6 11.94 18.05 -25.98
N THR A 7 12.23 17.40 -24.87
CA THR A 7 13.42 16.57 -24.79
C THR A 7 13.02 15.14 -25.12
N PHE A 8 13.66 14.51 -26.10
CA PHE A 8 13.46 13.11 -26.44
C PHE A 8 14.58 12.25 -25.85
N ARG A 9 14.22 11.10 -25.27
CA ARG A 9 15.16 10.10 -24.75
C ARG A 9 14.69 8.70 -25.10
N ARG A 10 15.62 7.79 -25.32
CA ARG A 10 15.34 6.36 -25.56
C ARG A 10 15.76 5.53 -24.35
N SER A 11 15.02 4.46 -24.09
CA SER A 11 15.38 3.41 -23.15
C SER A 11 14.83 2.06 -23.62
N GLY A 12 15.52 0.98 -23.31
CA GLY A 12 15.01 -0.37 -23.57
C GLY A 12 13.76 -0.63 -22.74
N VAL A 13 13.83 -0.36 -21.44
CA VAL A 13 12.69 -0.47 -20.50
C VAL A 13 12.57 0.81 -19.69
N ILE A 14 11.36 1.35 -19.63
CA ILE A 14 11.01 2.44 -18.72
C ILE A 14 10.13 1.90 -17.59
N ILE A 15 10.47 2.29 -16.38
CA ILE A 15 9.69 2.01 -15.17
C ILE A 15 9.17 3.32 -14.61
N VAL A 16 7.86 3.44 -14.50
CA VAL A 16 7.20 4.61 -13.91
C VAL A 16 6.89 4.33 -12.45
N GLY A 17 7.60 5.02 -11.55
CA GLY A 17 7.48 4.86 -10.11
C GLY A 17 8.66 4.14 -9.47
N SER A 18 9.18 4.73 -8.38
CA SER A 18 10.31 4.23 -7.58
C SER A 18 9.88 3.63 -6.23
N GLY A 19 8.66 3.14 -6.14
CA GLY A 19 8.20 2.34 -5.00
C GLY A 19 8.86 0.95 -4.98
N ALA A 20 8.56 0.17 -3.93
CA ALA A 20 9.16 -1.16 -3.75
C ALA A 20 8.99 -2.09 -4.97
N ALA A 21 7.85 -2.04 -5.68
CA ALA A 21 7.61 -2.84 -6.87
C ALA A 21 8.48 -2.41 -8.06
N GLY A 22 8.52 -1.11 -8.37
CA GLY A 22 9.28 -0.57 -9.50
C GLY A 22 10.78 -0.76 -9.36
N LEU A 23 11.33 -0.52 -8.16
CA LEU A 23 12.75 -0.74 -7.88
C LEU A 23 13.13 -2.23 -8.00
N ASN A 24 12.30 -3.12 -7.46
CA ASN A 24 12.53 -4.55 -7.59
C ASN A 24 12.48 -5.03 -9.05
N ALA A 25 11.58 -4.48 -9.86
CA ALA A 25 11.52 -4.77 -11.30
C ALA A 25 12.80 -4.31 -12.01
N ALA A 26 13.31 -3.11 -11.69
CA ALA A 26 14.55 -2.60 -12.24
C ALA A 26 15.74 -3.51 -11.93
N ILE A 27 15.86 -3.93 -10.68
CA ILE A 27 16.90 -4.85 -10.21
C ILE A 27 16.77 -6.20 -10.92
N ALA A 28 15.56 -6.76 -10.98
CA ALA A 28 15.30 -8.04 -11.63
C ALA A 28 15.66 -8.03 -13.13
N LEU A 29 15.39 -6.94 -13.84
CA LEU A 29 15.80 -6.72 -15.23
C LEU A 29 17.33 -6.73 -15.36
N LYS A 30 18.03 -5.94 -14.55
CA LYS A 30 19.50 -5.87 -14.57
C LYS A 30 20.13 -7.22 -14.29
N LYS A 31 19.66 -7.95 -13.29
CA LYS A 31 20.14 -9.30 -12.95
C LYS A 31 19.87 -10.33 -14.05
N GLN A 32 18.90 -10.09 -14.92
CA GLN A 32 18.58 -10.93 -16.07
C GLN A 32 19.21 -10.42 -17.39
N GLY A 33 20.15 -9.47 -17.32
CA GLY A 33 20.95 -9.04 -18.45
C GLY A 33 20.41 -7.85 -19.24
N ILE A 34 19.25 -7.30 -18.90
CA ILE A 34 18.71 -6.11 -19.54
C ILE A 34 19.47 -4.88 -19.02
N GLN A 35 20.31 -4.27 -19.87
CA GLN A 35 21.20 -3.20 -19.44
C GLN A 35 20.57 -1.81 -19.48
N ASP A 36 19.71 -1.52 -20.45
CA ASP A 36 19.09 -0.20 -20.62
C ASP A 36 17.75 -0.11 -19.89
N VAL A 37 17.83 0.17 -18.58
CA VAL A 37 16.70 0.32 -17.67
C VAL A 37 16.68 1.72 -17.08
N THR A 38 15.57 2.43 -17.25
CA THR A 38 15.35 3.77 -16.69
C THR A 38 14.14 3.80 -15.78
N VAL A 39 14.29 4.30 -14.56
CA VAL A 39 13.21 4.57 -13.62
C VAL A 39 12.87 6.05 -13.65
N LEU A 40 11.61 6.39 -13.90
CA LEU A 40 11.07 7.75 -13.81
C LEU A 40 10.33 7.91 -12.51
N THR A 41 10.65 8.93 -11.72
CA THR A 41 10.00 9.19 -10.44
C THR A 41 9.93 10.68 -10.15
N GLU A 42 8.93 11.07 -9.37
CA GLU A 42 8.85 12.41 -8.80
C GLU A 42 9.90 12.61 -7.72
N GLY A 43 10.24 11.56 -6.96
CA GLY A 43 11.31 11.59 -5.96
C GLY A 43 11.45 10.25 -5.23
N LEU A 44 12.69 9.88 -4.91
CA LEU A 44 13.02 8.63 -4.19
C LEU A 44 12.51 8.60 -2.74
N THR A 45 12.21 9.75 -2.16
CA THR A 45 11.65 9.86 -0.81
C THR A 45 10.13 9.93 -0.79
N PHE A 46 9.49 9.93 -1.95
CA PHE A 46 8.04 10.02 -2.12
C PHE A 46 7.40 8.61 -2.16
N GLY A 47 6.07 8.58 -2.26
CA GLY A 47 5.31 7.36 -2.45
C GLY A 47 4.99 6.61 -1.16
N THR A 48 4.04 5.70 -1.30
CA THR A 48 3.40 4.96 -0.21
C THR A 48 4.37 3.98 0.47
N SER A 49 5.17 3.24 -0.29
CA SER A 49 6.15 2.28 0.26
C SER A 49 7.15 2.93 1.21
N ARG A 50 7.44 4.22 1.03
CA ARG A 50 8.39 4.97 1.83
C ARG A 50 7.76 5.61 3.08
N ASN A 51 6.48 6.00 2.99
CA ASN A 51 5.84 6.93 3.92
C ASN A 51 4.56 6.41 4.58
N THR A 52 4.23 5.13 4.42
CA THR A 52 3.05 4.52 5.03
C THR A 52 3.43 3.22 5.72
N GLY A 53 2.77 2.92 6.83
CA GLY A 53 2.97 1.69 7.57
C GLY A 53 1.93 1.48 8.65
N SER A 54 2.23 0.58 9.58
CA SER A 54 1.41 0.23 10.73
C SER A 54 2.30 -0.11 11.93
N ASP A 55 1.76 -0.68 12.99
CA ASP A 55 2.56 -1.09 14.16
C ASP A 55 3.61 -2.18 13.83
N LYS A 56 3.23 -3.11 12.98
CA LYS A 56 4.05 -4.22 12.47
C LYS A 56 3.77 -4.38 10.98
N GLN A 57 4.27 -3.49 10.17
CA GLN A 57 4.02 -3.55 8.74
C GLN A 57 4.49 -4.90 8.17
N THR A 58 3.53 -5.73 7.78
CA THR A 58 3.72 -7.13 7.44
C THR A 58 4.19 -7.31 5.99
N TYR A 59 5.12 -8.23 5.79
CA TYR A 59 5.39 -8.90 4.53
C TYR A 59 4.78 -10.30 4.56
N TYR A 60 4.19 -10.77 3.46
CA TYR A 60 3.51 -12.06 3.38
C TYR A 60 4.24 -13.01 2.44
N LYS A 61 4.61 -14.18 2.91
CA LYS A 61 5.37 -15.18 2.14
C LYS A 61 4.93 -16.60 2.46
N LEU A 62 5.17 -17.51 1.53
CA LEU A 62 5.08 -18.93 1.83
C LEU A 62 5.97 -19.25 3.03
N THR A 63 5.46 -19.96 4.03
CA THR A 63 6.25 -20.33 5.21
C THR A 63 7.08 -21.56 4.95
N SER A 64 8.37 -21.49 5.32
CA SER A 64 9.31 -22.60 5.28
C SER A 64 9.82 -22.95 6.69
N SER A 65 9.19 -22.40 7.73
CA SER A 65 9.60 -22.53 9.14
C SER A 65 8.40 -22.83 10.03
N GLY A 66 8.68 -23.30 11.24
CA GLY A 66 7.65 -23.72 12.19
C GLY A 66 7.15 -25.14 11.96
N THR A 67 6.07 -25.51 12.67
CA THR A 67 5.55 -26.88 12.72
C THR A 67 4.38 -27.15 11.77
N THR A 68 3.79 -26.11 11.19
CA THR A 68 2.64 -26.24 10.28
C THR A 68 3.12 -26.34 8.85
N PRO A 69 2.87 -27.45 8.14
CA PRO A 69 3.21 -27.58 6.72
C PRO A 69 2.46 -26.51 5.88
N ASP A 70 3.13 -25.96 4.88
CA ASP A 70 2.56 -25.00 3.92
C ASP A 70 2.97 -25.39 2.51
N SER A 71 2.22 -24.94 1.51
CA SER A 71 2.51 -25.20 0.12
C SER A 71 2.08 -24.04 -0.78
N VAL A 72 2.70 -23.95 -1.97
CA VAL A 72 2.32 -23.01 -3.02
C VAL A 72 0.81 -23.05 -3.31
N ARG A 73 0.24 -24.26 -3.39
CA ARG A 73 -1.19 -24.44 -3.66
C ARG A 73 -2.08 -23.92 -2.53
N GLN A 74 -1.70 -24.18 -1.28
CA GLN A 74 -2.45 -23.69 -0.12
C GLN A 74 -2.38 -22.16 -0.01
N MET A 75 -1.22 -21.57 -0.30
CA MET A 75 -1.08 -20.11 -0.32
C MET A 75 -1.90 -19.49 -1.47
N ALA A 76 -1.83 -20.07 -2.67
CA ALA A 76 -2.63 -19.62 -3.81
C ALA A 76 -4.13 -19.71 -3.52
N GLN A 77 -4.59 -20.80 -2.87
CA GLN A 77 -5.98 -20.96 -2.46
C GLN A 77 -6.39 -19.87 -1.45
N THR A 78 -5.56 -19.60 -0.45
CA THR A 78 -5.82 -18.53 0.53
C THR A 78 -5.99 -17.17 -0.15
N LEU A 79 -5.17 -16.85 -1.16
CA LEU A 79 -5.29 -15.61 -1.94
C LEU A 79 -6.58 -15.62 -2.79
N PHE A 80 -6.88 -16.74 -3.44
CA PHE A 80 -8.05 -16.91 -4.30
C PHE A 80 -9.37 -16.80 -3.52
N ASP A 81 -9.41 -17.29 -2.29
CA ASP A 81 -10.56 -17.21 -1.37
C ASP A 81 -10.92 -15.74 -1.00
N GLY A 82 -10.04 -14.80 -1.27
CA GLY A 82 -10.31 -13.37 -1.17
C GLY A 82 -11.45 -12.86 -2.05
N GLY A 83 -11.89 -13.67 -3.02
CA GLY A 83 -12.95 -13.34 -3.98
C GLY A 83 -12.50 -12.37 -5.07
N CYS A 84 -12.95 -12.59 -6.30
CA CYS A 84 -12.57 -11.79 -7.47
C CYS A 84 -11.05 -11.73 -7.76
N VAL A 85 -10.29 -12.69 -7.26
CA VAL A 85 -8.86 -12.87 -7.52
C VAL A 85 -8.67 -13.76 -8.76
N ASP A 86 -7.66 -13.45 -9.56
CA ASP A 86 -7.23 -14.29 -10.67
C ASP A 86 -6.39 -15.47 -10.14
N GLY A 87 -6.80 -16.70 -10.47
CA GLY A 87 -6.15 -17.91 -9.95
C GLY A 87 -4.72 -18.10 -10.44
N ASP A 88 -4.40 -17.70 -11.68
CA ASP A 88 -3.05 -17.80 -12.23
C ASP A 88 -2.12 -16.78 -11.58
N ILE A 89 -2.61 -15.58 -11.33
CA ILE A 89 -1.86 -14.56 -10.56
C ILE A 89 -1.64 -15.02 -9.12
N ALA A 90 -2.68 -15.52 -8.45
CA ALA A 90 -2.56 -16.06 -7.08
C ALA A 90 -1.51 -17.18 -7.00
N LEU A 91 -1.50 -18.08 -7.99
CA LEU A 91 -0.52 -19.16 -8.08
C LEU A 91 0.89 -18.62 -8.32
N ALA A 92 1.05 -17.62 -9.19
CA ALA A 92 2.35 -16.99 -9.45
C ALA A 92 2.86 -16.24 -8.21
N GLU A 93 1.99 -15.49 -7.51
CA GLU A 93 2.34 -14.82 -6.26
C GLU A 93 2.82 -15.80 -5.18
N ALA A 94 2.13 -16.91 -5.02
CA ALA A 94 2.52 -17.96 -4.07
C ALA A 94 3.85 -18.61 -4.46
N ALA A 95 3.99 -19.00 -5.72
CA ALA A 95 5.16 -19.73 -6.21
C ALA A 95 6.47 -18.93 -6.13
N VAL A 96 6.40 -17.62 -6.35
CA VAL A 96 7.59 -16.75 -6.38
C VAL A 96 7.85 -16.06 -5.04
N SER A 97 6.92 -16.15 -4.07
CA SER A 97 6.96 -15.41 -2.80
C SER A 97 8.23 -15.64 -1.98
N THR A 98 8.72 -16.87 -1.89
CA THR A 98 9.97 -17.21 -1.17
C THR A 98 11.19 -16.59 -1.82
N ARG A 99 11.30 -16.67 -3.15
CA ARG A 99 12.38 -16.03 -3.91
C ARG A 99 12.39 -14.52 -3.69
N ALA A 100 11.22 -13.90 -3.73
CA ALA A 100 11.05 -12.47 -3.50
C ALA A 100 11.46 -12.07 -2.08
N PHE A 101 11.07 -12.87 -1.08
CA PHE A 101 11.42 -12.63 0.32
C PHE A 101 12.93 -12.76 0.58
N PHE A 102 13.55 -13.85 0.12
CA PHE A 102 14.99 -14.07 0.36
C PHE A 102 15.85 -13.04 -0.38
N HIS A 103 15.43 -12.55 -1.53
CA HIS A 103 16.10 -11.40 -2.15
C HIS A 103 16.13 -10.18 -1.22
N LEU A 104 15.03 -9.86 -0.54
CA LEU A 104 14.99 -8.77 0.43
C LEU A 104 15.89 -9.02 1.65
N VAL A 105 15.99 -10.27 2.11
CA VAL A 105 16.92 -10.66 3.16
C VAL A 105 18.36 -10.47 2.72
N ASP A 106 18.70 -10.93 1.51
CA ASP A 106 20.06 -10.88 0.95
C ASP A 106 20.57 -9.44 0.78
N ILE A 107 19.68 -8.51 0.45
CA ILE A 107 20.02 -7.08 0.36
C ILE A 107 19.98 -6.34 1.72
N GLY A 108 19.75 -7.07 2.81
CA GLY A 108 19.90 -6.55 4.18
C GLY A 108 18.64 -5.89 4.76
N VAL A 109 17.43 -6.25 4.30
CA VAL A 109 16.20 -5.88 5.03
C VAL A 109 16.18 -6.62 6.37
N PRO A 110 16.05 -5.95 7.53
CA PRO A 110 16.29 -6.54 8.85
C PRO A 110 15.10 -7.38 9.36
N PHE A 111 14.68 -8.38 8.59
CA PHE A 111 13.68 -9.32 9.07
C PHE A 111 14.25 -10.18 10.21
N PRO A 112 13.49 -10.38 11.30
CA PRO A 112 13.95 -11.18 12.42
C PRO A 112 14.01 -12.66 12.05
N CYS A 113 15.08 -13.33 12.47
CA CYS A 113 15.20 -14.78 12.45
C CYS A 113 15.53 -15.31 13.85
N ASN A 114 15.22 -16.58 14.10
CA ASN A 114 15.60 -17.23 15.34
C ASN A 114 17.10 -17.63 15.31
N ARG A 115 17.59 -18.21 16.41
CA ARG A 115 19.00 -18.65 16.53
C ARG A 115 19.46 -19.71 15.51
N TYR A 116 18.52 -20.32 14.81
CA TYR A 116 18.79 -21.33 13.77
C TYR A 116 18.70 -20.75 12.35
N GLY A 117 18.42 -19.45 12.21
CA GLY A 117 18.23 -18.78 10.92
C GLY A 117 16.84 -18.95 10.31
N GLU A 118 15.87 -19.45 11.07
CA GLU A 118 14.48 -19.53 10.57
C GLU A 118 13.76 -18.20 10.67
N TYR A 119 13.10 -17.81 9.60
CA TYR A 119 12.22 -16.65 9.54
C TYR A 119 10.79 -17.06 9.91
N VAL A 120 10.55 -17.21 11.22
CA VAL A 120 9.29 -17.67 11.78
C VAL A 120 8.22 -16.57 11.61
N GLY A 121 7.13 -16.92 10.93
CA GLY A 121 6.03 -16.01 10.68
C GLY A 121 4.97 -16.02 11.79
N TYR A 122 4.05 -15.08 11.69
CA TYR A 122 2.87 -14.98 12.53
C TYR A 122 1.58 -14.95 11.68
N LYS A 123 0.45 -15.28 12.34
CA LYS A 123 -0.87 -15.29 11.70
C LYS A 123 -1.34 -13.86 11.44
N THR A 124 -1.91 -13.65 10.25
CA THR A 124 -2.59 -12.41 9.87
C THR A 124 -4.07 -12.68 9.61
N ASP A 125 -4.87 -11.62 9.49
CA ASP A 125 -6.28 -11.77 9.13
C ASP A 125 -6.43 -12.46 7.77
N HIS A 126 -7.46 -13.27 7.62
CA HIS A 126 -7.73 -14.08 6.42
C HIS A 126 -6.62 -15.09 6.05
N ASP A 127 -5.71 -15.40 6.97
CA ASP A 127 -4.66 -16.37 6.75
C ASP A 127 -4.75 -17.52 7.76
N PRO A 128 -4.99 -18.78 7.32
CA PRO A 128 -4.99 -19.94 8.20
C PRO A 128 -3.60 -20.36 8.68
N PHE A 129 -2.54 -19.83 8.03
CA PHE A 129 -1.15 -20.17 8.29
C PHE A 129 -0.38 -18.99 8.94
N LYS A 130 0.87 -19.23 9.33
CA LYS A 130 1.77 -18.20 9.88
C LYS A 130 2.69 -17.66 8.78
N ARG A 131 2.12 -16.95 7.79
CA ARG A 131 2.85 -16.44 6.62
C ARG A 131 3.33 -14.99 6.75
N GLY A 132 2.82 -14.25 7.72
CA GLY A 132 3.21 -12.87 7.97
C GLY A 132 4.57 -12.77 8.66
N ILE A 133 5.44 -11.85 8.22
CA ILE A 133 6.68 -11.49 8.90
C ILE A 133 6.88 -9.97 8.83
N SER A 134 7.57 -9.38 9.79
CA SER A 134 7.75 -7.93 9.87
C SER A 134 9.14 -7.57 10.40
N ALA A 135 9.70 -6.50 9.86
CA ALA A 135 10.87 -5.81 10.41
C ALA A 135 10.46 -4.58 11.26
N GLY A 136 9.23 -4.58 11.79
CA GLY A 136 8.66 -3.48 12.57
C GLY A 136 7.83 -2.50 11.74
N PRO A 137 7.49 -1.33 12.31
CA PRO A 137 6.58 -0.36 11.68
C PRO A 137 7.05 0.18 10.34
N LEU A 138 8.35 0.14 10.06
CA LEU A 138 8.98 0.71 8.88
C LEU A 138 9.45 -0.35 7.85
N THR A 139 8.87 -1.56 7.86
CA THR A 139 9.30 -2.66 6.99
C THR A 139 9.42 -2.24 5.52
N SER A 140 8.40 -1.61 4.93
CA SER A 140 8.46 -1.20 3.51
C SER A 140 9.41 -0.04 3.25
N ARG A 141 9.67 0.78 4.25
CA ARG A 141 10.72 1.80 4.18
C ARG A 141 12.10 1.15 4.09
N TYR A 142 12.41 0.20 4.96
CA TYR A 142 13.67 -0.56 4.88
C TYR A 142 13.81 -1.28 3.54
N MET A 143 12.73 -1.90 3.06
CA MET A 143 12.72 -2.51 1.73
C MET A 143 13.10 -1.51 0.64
N THR A 144 12.45 -0.34 0.60
CA THR A 144 12.74 0.67 -0.44
C THR A 144 14.14 1.25 -0.32
N GLU A 145 14.66 1.46 0.88
CA GLU A 145 16.02 1.93 1.09
C GLU A 145 17.05 0.95 0.52
N ARG A 146 16.95 -0.33 0.84
CA ARG A 146 17.84 -1.37 0.32
C ARG A 146 17.70 -1.57 -1.19
N LEU A 147 16.47 -1.56 -1.70
CA LEU A 147 16.23 -1.64 -3.15
C LEU A 147 16.80 -0.44 -3.93
N ILE A 148 16.79 0.77 -3.36
CA ILE A 148 17.44 1.95 -3.97
C ILE A 148 18.96 1.75 -4.02
N GLU A 149 19.56 1.27 -2.95
CA GLU A 149 21.01 1.00 -2.88
C GLU A 149 21.41 -0.01 -3.95
N GLU A 150 20.76 -1.17 -4.00
CA GLU A 150 21.04 -2.22 -4.99
C GLU A 150 20.79 -1.76 -6.43
N ALA A 151 19.69 -1.03 -6.67
CA ALA A 151 19.42 -0.50 -8.01
C ALA A 151 20.53 0.45 -8.51
N LYS A 152 21.07 1.28 -7.63
CA LYS A 152 22.21 2.17 -7.93
C LYS A 152 23.50 1.38 -8.20
N GLU A 153 23.79 0.37 -7.37
CA GLU A 153 24.96 -0.51 -7.55
C GLU A 153 24.93 -1.25 -8.89
N LEU A 154 23.74 -1.68 -9.32
CA LEU A 154 23.54 -2.34 -10.61
C LEU A 154 23.51 -1.35 -11.81
N GLY A 155 23.70 -0.06 -11.57
CA GLY A 155 23.72 0.95 -12.62
C GLY A 155 22.35 1.20 -13.27
N VAL A 156 21.24 1.10 -12.51
CA VAL A 156 19.93 1.53 -12.98
C VAL A 156 19.91 3.04 -13.11
N ARG A 157 19.47 3.56 -14.25
CA ARG A 157 19.29 5.00 -14.45
C ARG A 157 18.03 5.48 -13.75
N ILE A 158 18.16 6.23 -12.65
CA ILE A 158 17.02 6.79 -11.91
C ILE A 158 16.93 8.29 -12.20
N LEU A 159 15.79 8.73 -12.71
CA LEU A 159 15.52 10.13 -13.06
C LEU A 159 14.44 10.68 -12.12
N GLU A 160 14.84 11.57 -11.22
CA GLU A 160 13.95 12.25 -10.27
C GLU A 160 13.43 13.57 -10.82
N GLY A 161 12.24 13.99 -10.38
CA GLY A 161 11.60 15.24 -10.81
C GLY A 161 10.79 15.09 -12.08
N TYR A 162 10.41 13.86 -12.42
CA TYR A 162 9.58 13.57 -13.58
C TYR A 162 8.20 13.06 -13.14
N GLN A 163 7.15 13.77 -13.56
CA GLN A 163 5.77 13.33 -13.42
C GLN A 163 5.26 12.75 -14.72
N ALA A 164 4.86 11.49 -14.74
CA ALA A 164 4.23 10.89 -15.92
C ALA A 164 2.87 11.55 -16.19
N LEU A 165 2.65 11.93 -17.45
CA LEU A 165 1.42 12.57 -17.90
C LEU A 165 0.58 11.67 -18.80
N GLU A 166 1.22 10.87 -19.67
CA GLU A 166 0.56 9.95 -20.59
C GLU A 166 1.41 8.71 -20.85
N ILE A 167 0.74 7.58 -21.05
CA ILE A 167 1.33 6.37 -21.64
C ILE A 167 1.13 6.46 -23.14
N LEU A 168 2.21 6.52 -23.89
CA LEU A 168 2.18 6.62 -25.33
C LEU A 168 1.96 5.24 -25.96
N THR A 169 1.01 5.14 -26.88
CA THR A 169 0.63 3.88 -27.51
C THR A 169 0.66 4.00 -29.04
N ALA A 170 0.85 2.87 -29.70
CA ALA A 170 0.68 2.74 -31.14
C ALA A 170 -0.21 1.52 -31.48
N PRO A 171 -0.83 1.49 -32.66
CA PRO A 171 -1.53 0.31 -33.16
C PRO A 171 -0.59 -0.91 -33.27
N ASP A 172 -1.10 -2.10 -32.96
CA ASP A 172 -0.41 -3.38 -33.08
C ASP A 172 -1.42 -4.47 -33.48
N GLY A 173 -1.76 -4.51 -34.76
CA GLY A 173 -2.89 -5.27 -35.28
C GLY A 173 -4.22 -4.74 -34.73
N GLU A 174 -5.01 -5.63 -34.14
CA GLU A 174 -6.30 -5.28 -33.48
C GLU A 174 -6.11 -4.71 -32.06
N GLN A 175 -4.88 -4.73 -31.54
CA GLN A 175 -4.54 -4.27 -30.20
C GLN A 175 -3.74 -2.96 -30.26
N LYS A 176 -3.38 -2.48 -29.07
CA LYS A 176 -2.40 -1.42 -28.89
C LYS A 176 -1.14 -1.98 -28.24
N LYS A 177 0.00 -1.33 -28.50
CA LYS A 177 1.22 -1.54 -27.74
C LYS A 177 1.71 -0.24 -27.12
N ALA A 178 2.34 -0.30 -25.96
CA ALA A 178 3.04 0.81 -25.37
C ALA A 178 4.33 1.08 -26.16
N ILE A 179 4.61 2.36 -26.42
CA ILE A 179 5.81 2.82 -27.14
C ILE A 179 6.60 3.85 -26.33
N GLY A 180 6.14 4.23 -25.16
CA GLY A 180 6.83 5.17 -24.30
C GLY A 180 5.94 5.90 -23.31
N VAL A 181 6.49 6.96 -22.75
CA VAL A 181 5.84 7.81 -21.75
C VAL A 181 6.10 9.28 -22.06
N LEU A 182 5.05 10.10 -21.96
CA LEU A 182 5.16 11.56 -21.88
C LEU A 182 5.23 11.94 -20.41
N ALA A 183 6.22 12.74 -20.03
CA ALA A 183 6.39 13.22 -18.67
C ALA A 183 6.64 14.74 -18.61
N LEU A 184 6.35 15.32 -17.46
CA LEU A 184 6.73 16.69 -17.11
C LEU A 184 7.97 16.65 -16.23
N GLU A 185 9.03 17.31 -16.66
CA GLU A 185 10.22 17.58 -15.84
C GLU A 185 9.99 18.88 -15.07
N TYR A 186 9.50 18.75 -13.82
CA TYR A 186 8.95 19.90 -13.06
C TYR A 186 9.94 20.52 -12.08
N LYS A 187 11.08 19.87 -11.81
CA LYS A 187 12.13 20.42 -10.92
C LYS A 187 12.99 21.53 -11.56
N LYS A 188 12.81 21.79 -12.84
CA LYS A 188 13.46 22.90 -13.53
C LYS A 188 12.77 24.23 -13.23
N GLN A 189 13.50 25.36 -13.36
CA GLN A 189 12.91 26.70 -13.25
C GLN A 189 11.71 26.88 -14.20
N GLU A 190 11.80 26.36 -15.40
CA GLU A 190 10.70 26.26 -16.35
C GLU A 190 10.39 24.78 -16.58
N PRO A 191 9.22 24.29 -16.16
CA PRO A 191 8.81 22.92 -16.43
C PRO A 191 8.83 22.61 -17.96
N THR A 192 9.44 21.51 -18.34
CA THR A 192 9.56 21.10 -19.74
C THR A 192 8.96 19.71 -19.95
N TYR A 193 8.37 19.50 -21.14
CA TYR A 193 7.90 18.18 -21.51
C TYR A 193 9.10 17.30 -21.92
N ALA A 194 9.11 16.08 -21.41
CA ALA A 194 10.08 15.04 -21.76
C ALA A 194 9.33 13.84 -22.35
N VAL A 195 9.77 13.40 -23.51
CA VAL A 195 9.22 12.24 -24.22
C VAL A 195 10.22 11.11 -24.13
N PHE A 196 9.78 9.97 -23.61
CA PHE A 196 10.59 8.78 -23.47
C PHE A 196 10.05 7.69 -24.38
N GLY A 197 10.82 7.29 -25.40
CA GLY A 197 10.54 6.10 -26.22
C GLY A 197 11.09 4.84 -25.55
N ALA A 198 10.29 3.78 -25.47
CA ALA A 198 10.70 2.52 -24.85
C ALA A 198 10.07 1.32 -25.54
N ALA A 199 10.81 0.20 -25.60
CA ALA A 199 10.28 -1.08 -26.07
C ALA A 199 9.28 -1.69 -25.08
N ASN A 200 9.48 -1.46 -23.77
CA ASN A 200 8.60 -1.93 -22.70
C ASN A 200 8.41 -0.84 -21.65
N VAL A 201 7.20 -0.77 -21.09
CA VAL A 201 6.83 0.15 -20.00
C VAL A 201 6.32 -0.66 -18.81
N ILE A 202 7.04 -0.61 -17.70
CA ILE A 202 6.59 -1.13 -16.41
C ILE A 202 5.94 0.02 -15.64
N TYR A 203 4.68 -0.17 -15.24
CA TYR A 203 3.87 0.85 -14.60
C TYR A 203 3.66 0.53 -13.14
N ALA A 204 4.35 1.26 -12.24
CA ALA A 204 4.47 0.96 -10.82
C ALA A 204 4.11 2.18 -9.94
N THR A 205 3.07 2.91 -10.32
CA THR A 205 2.67 4.18 -9.70
C THR A 205 1.95 4.05 -8.37
N GLY A 206 1.70 2.82 -7.90
CA GLY A 206 0.92 2.58 -6.68
C GLY A 206 -0.58 2.80 -6.91
N GLY A 207 -1.34 2.66 -5.82
CA GLY A 207 -2.79 2.86 -5.84
C GLY A 207 -3.20 4.34 -5.72
N GLU A 208 -4.49 4.61 -5.88
CA GLU A 208 -5.07 5.95 -5.95
C GLU A 208 -5.84 6.34 -4.67
N ALA A 209 -5.61 5.67 -3.53
CA ALA A 209 -6.30 5.98 -2.29
C ALA A 209 -6.02 7.41 -1.78
N GLY A 210 -4.98 8.08 -2.30
CA GLY A 210 -4.72 9.49 -2.06
C GLY A 210 -5.79 10.46 -2.59
N MET A 211 -6.70 10.00 -3.46
CA MET A 211 -7.85 10.78 -3.94
C MET A 211 -8.91 11.05 -2.86
N TYR A 212 -8.95 10.22 -1.81
CA TYR A 212 -9.92 10.39 -0.73
C TYR A 212 -9.50 11.48 0.26
N LYS A 213 -10.47 12.20 0.80
CA LYS A 213 -10.26 13.29 1.79
C LYS A 213 -9.46 12.81 3.00
N THR A 214 -9.79 11.62 3.52
CA THR A 214 -9.06 10.95 4.59
C THR A 214 -8.36 9.72 4.05
N SER A 215 -7.05 9.70 4.13
CA SER A 215 -6.21 8.66 3.55
C SER A 215 -4.89 8.55 4.32
N VAL A 216 -4.33 7.37 4.41
CA VAL A 216 -2.98 7.15 4.94
C VAL A 216 -1.88 7.40 3.91
N TYR A 217 -2.23 7.61 2.65
CA TYR A 217 -1.25 7.88 1.60
C TYR A 217 -0.60 9.25 1.79
N PRO A 218 0.67 9.39 1.42
CA PRO A 218 1.31 10.69 1.34
C PRO A 218 0.52 11.64 0.43
N THR A 219 0.48 12.92 0.75
CA THR A 219 -0.28 13.93 -0.01
C THR A 219 0.13 13.97 -1.49
N ALA A 220 1.40 13.67 -1.80
CA ALA A 220 1.91 13.63 -3.17
C ALA A 220 1.48 12.37 -3.93
N GLN A 221 0.95 11.32 -3.27
CA GLN A 221 0.56 10.07 -3.91
C GLN A 221 -0.88 10.15 -4.38
N THR A 222 -1.08 10.60 -5.59
CA THR A 222 -2.42 10.72 -6.21
C THR A 222 -2.80 9.51 -7.07
N GLY A 223 -1.84 8.57 -7.26
CA GLY A 223 -2.03 7.39 -8.12
C GLY A 223 -1.79 7.70 -9.61
N GLY A 224 -1.93 6.69 -10.43
CA GLY A 224 -1.70 6.80 -11.88
C GLY A 224 -2.63 5.93 -12.71
N THR A 225 -3.61 5.24 -12.10
CA THR A 225 -4.54 4.33 -12.79
C THR A 225 -5.27 5.02 -13.94
N GLY A 226 -5.67 6.28 -13.77
CA GLY A 226 -6.37 7.07 -14.79
C GLY A 226 -5.57 7.28 -16.07
N LEU A 227 -4.24 7.41 -16.01
CA LEU A 227 -3.39 7.54 -17.21
C LEU A 227 -3.44 6.28 -18.06
N ALA A 228 -3.35 5.11 -17.42
CA ALA A 228 -3.39 3.84 -18.11
C ALA A 228 -4.79 3.54 -18.69
N LEU A 229 -5.87 3.89 -17.96
CA LEU A 229 -7.24 3.76 -18.46
C LEU A 229 -7.47 4.66 -19.70
N ARG A 230 -6.97 5.90 -19.72
CA ARG A 230 -7.02 6.78 -20.91
C ARG A 230 -6.26 6.18 -22.10
N ALA A 231 -5.12 5.54 -21.87
CA ALA A 231 -4.39 4.83 -22.91
C ALA A 231 -5.16 3.63 -23.49
N GLY A 232 -6.17 3.13 -22.75
CA GLY A 232 -7.01 1.99 -23.13
C GLY A 232 -6.71 0.70 -22.38
N ALA A 233 -5.96 0.77 -21.28
CA ALA A 233 -5.79 -0.37 -20.38
C ALA A 233 -7.12 -0.72 -19.71
N ARG A 234 -7.34 -2.02 -19.45
CA ARG A 234 -8.53 -2.50 -18.75
C ARG A 234 -8.32 -2.44 -17.24
N GLY A 235 -9.38 -2.08 -16.53
CA GLY A 235 -9.44 -2.15 -15.08
C GLY A 235 -10.06 -3.46 -14.59
N LYS A 236 -9.73 -3.84 -13.34
CA LYS A 236 -10.31 -4.98 -12.63
C LYS A 236 -10.58 -4.59 -11.19
N ASN A 237 -11.75 -4.96 -10.67
CA ASN A 237 -12.15 -4.74 -9.27
C ASN A 237 -12.02 -3.26 -8.82
N LEU A 238 -12.27 -2.29 -9.69
CA LEU A 238 -12.06 -0.85 -9.41
C LEU A 238 -12.87 -0.31 -8.22
N THR A 239 -13.94 -1.00 -7.82
CA THR A 239 -14.75 -0.66 -6.64
C THR A 239 -14.14 -1.13 -5.33
N GLU A 240 -13.13 -2.03 -5.40
CA GLU A 240 -12.59 -2.68 -4.21
C GLU A 240 -11.45 -1.84 -3.63
N SER A 241 -11.73 -1.24 -2.48
CA SER A 241 -10.76 -0.46 -1.69
C SER A 241 -10.86 -0.85 -0.22
N GLN A 242 -9.74 -0.78 0.48
CA GLN A 242 -9.68 -1.02 1.91
C GLN A 242 -9.70 0.29 2.69
N TYR A 243 -10.51 0.32 3.75
CA TYR A 243 -10.61 1.40 4.70
C TYR A 243 -10.31 0.87 6.09
N GLY A 244 -9.77 1.70 6.96
CA GLY A 244 -9.51 1.31 8.33
C GLY A 244 -9.17 2.50 9.21
N ILE A 245 -9.04 2.23 10.51
CA ILE A 245 -8.72 3.24 11.51
C ILE A 245 -7.29 3.72 11.33
N ALA A 246 -7.10 5.04 11.19
CA ALA A 246 -5.79 5.66 11.09
C ALA A 246 -5.76 6.99 11.85
N SER A 247 -4.58 7.38 12.31
CA SER A 247 -4.34 8.72 12.83
C SER A 247 -4.27 9.74 11.68
N ILE A 248 -4.69 10.98 11.93
CA ILE A 248 -4.84 12.02 10.91
C ILE A 248 -3.78 13.12 10.99
N LYS A 249 -3.30 13.47 12.18
CA LYS A 249 -2.23 14.45 12.36
C LYS A 249 -0.89 13.95 11.77
N PHE A 250 -0.55 12.71 12.06
CA PHE A 250 0.45 11.91 11.37
C PHE A 250 -0.28 10.72 10.74
N ARG A 251 -0.34 10.63 9.42
CA ARG A 251 -1.14 9.65 8.69
C ARG A 251 -0.54 8.24 8.82
N TRP A 252 -1.09 7.45 9.74
CA TRP A 252 -0.56 6.13 10.06
C TRP A 252 -1.66 5.14 10.41
N ASN A 253 -1.55 3.90 9.92
CA ASN A 253 -2.52 2.85 10.21
C ASN A 253 -2.42 2.41 11.68
N LEU A 254 -3.57 2.32 12.34
CA LEU A 254 -3.68 1.95 13.74
C LEU A 254 -4.19 0.51 13.89
N SER A 255 -3.39 -0.44 13.41
CA SER A 255 -3.61 -1.89 13.57
C SER A 255 -2.74 -2.46 14.69
N GLY A 256 -2.86 -3.77 14.93
CA GLY A 256 -2.01 -4.55 15.82
C GLY A 256 -1.99 -4.02 17.24
N SER A 257 -0.80 -3.79 17.75
CA SER A 257 -0.58 -3.40 19.14
C SER A 257 -1.30 -2.10 19.52
N TYR A 258 -1.54 -1.18 18.58
CA TYR A 258 -2.31 0.04 18.87
C TYR A 258 -3.73 -0.25 19.37
N GLN A 259 -4.34 -1.36 18.95
CA GLN A 259 -5.68 -1.78 19.36
C GLN A 259 -5.63 -2.84 20.47
N GLN A 260 -4.69 -3.79 20.35
CA GLN A 260 -4.60 -4.93 21.27
C GLN A 260 -4.31 -4.54 22.72
N VAL A 261 -3.76 -3.35 22.94
CA VAL A 261 -3.56 -2.79 24.29
C VAL A 261 -4.81 -2.15 24.87
N LEU A 262 -5.97 -2.29 24.23
CA LEU A 262 -7.28 -1.84 24.70
C LEU A 262 -7.33 -0.34 25.04
N PRO A 263 -7.06 0.56 24.07
CA PRO A 263 -7.17 2.01 24.28
C PRO A 263 -8.63 2.41 24.52
N CYS A 264 -8.85 3.53 25.22
CA CYS A 264 -10.17 4.13 25.36
C CYS A 264 -10.56 4.89 24.08
N TYR A 265 -11.72 4.58 23.53
CA TYR A 265 -12.30 5.28 22.38
C TYR A 265 -13.20 6.40 22.85
N ILE A 266 -12.86 7.64 22.48
CA ILE A 266 -13.66 8.82 22.86
C ILE A 266 -14.02 9.66 21.64
N SER A 267 -15.14 10.36 21.74
CA SER A 267 -15.51 11.42 20.80
C SER A 267 -15.77 12.74 21.54
N THR A 268 -15.48 13.87 20.88
CA THR A 268 -15.72 15.23 21.39
C THR A 268 -16.46 16.04 20.34
N ASP A 269 -17.00 17.20 20.72
CA ASP A 269 -17.39 18.21 19.77
C ASP A 269 -16.16 18.82 19.05
N GLU A 270 -16.37 19.75 18.11
CA GLU A 270 -15.31 20.40 17.34
C GLU A 270 -14.29 21.16 18.24
N ASN A 271 -14.71 21.65 19.40
CA ASN A 271 -13.92 22.44 20.34
C ASN A 271 -13.22 21.57 21.41
N GLY A 272 -13.44 20.25 21.41
CA GLY A 272 -12.91 19.33 22.40
C GLY A 272 -13.77 19.19 23.66
N GLY A 273 -14.98 19.75 23.67
CA GLY A 273 -15.98 19.56 24.72
C GLY A 273 -16.88 18.33 24.49
N ASP A 274 -17.87 18.12 25.40
CA ASP A 274 -18.85 17.04 25.33
C ASP A 274 -18.22 15.66 25.04
N GLU A 275 -17.20 15.32 25.84
CA GLU A 275 -16.48 14.05 25.70
C GLU A 275 -17.37 12.85 26.04
N ARG A 276 -17.29 11.80 25.20
CA ARG A 276 -18.09 10.55 25.36
C ARG A 276 -17.28 9.33 24.99
N GLU A 277 -17.43 8.26 25.75
CA GLU A 277 -17.01 6.91 25.36
C GLU A 277 -18.12 6.28 24.48
N PHE A 278 -18.16 6.62 23.20
CA PHE A 278 -19.29 6.35 22.30
C PHE A 278 -19.47 4.85 21.94
N LEU A 279 -18.54 3.98 22.29
CA LEU A 279 -18.69 2.54 22.07
C LEU A 279 -19.66 1.91 23.08
N GLU A 280 -19.77 2.44 24.28
CA GLU A 280 -20.57 1.84 25.36
C GLU A 280 -22.05 1.65 24.99
N ASP A 281 -22.62 2.60 24.23
CA ASP A 281 -24.03 2.52 23.81
C ASP A 281 -24.29 1.46 22.71
N ALA A 282 -23.25 0.95 22.09
CA ALA A 282 -23.37 0.07 20.92
C ALA A 282 -23.09 -1.41 21.23
N PHE A 283 -22.47 -1.72 22.38
CA PHE A 283 -22.14 -3.08 22.78
C PHE A 283 -23.00 -3.53 23.97
N PRO A 284 -23.42 -4.82 24.03
CA PRO A 284 -24.31 -5.30 25.04
C PRO A 284 -23.66 -5.44 26.44
N ASP A 285 -22.34 -5.63 26.46
CA ASP A 285 -21.57 -5.86 27.69
C ASP A 285 -20.08 -5.52 27.48
N ALA A 286 -19.34 -5.45 28.57
CA ALA A 286 -17.93 -5.12 28.60
C ALA A 286 -17.07 -6.10 27.80
N GLN A 287 -17.34 -7.40 27.90
CA GLN A 287 -16.56 -8.43 27.22
C GLN A 287 -16.67 -8.29 25.70
N SER A 288 -17.87 -8.08 25.18
CA SER A 288 -18.12 -7.87 23.74
C SER A 288 -17.39 -6.64 23.21
N GLN A 289 -17.45 -5.53 23.97
CA GLN A 289 -16.75 -4.29 23.58
C GLN A 289 -15.22 -4.46 23.59
N LEU A 290 -14.66 -4.99 24.66
CA LEU A 290 -13.22 -5.18 24.81
C LEU A 290 -12.69 -6.19 23.81
N ASN A 291 -13.43 -7.26 23.53
CA ASN A 291 -13.08 -8.23 22.51
C ASN A 291 -13.08 -7.60 21.11
N ALA A 292 -14.07 -6.78 20.78
CA ALA A 292 -14.10 -6.08 19.49
C ALA A 292 -12.90 -5.13 19.32
N ILE A 293 -12.51 -4.39 20.36
CA ILE A 293 -11.32 -3.53 20.36
C ILE A 293 -10.05 -4.38 20.16
N PHE A 294 -9.89 -5.46 20.91
CA PHE A 294 -8.74 -6.36 20.78
C PHE A 294 -8.63 -6.96 19.38
N LEU A 295 -9.72 -7.52 18.88
CA LEU A 295 -9.78 -8.13 17.55
C LEU A 295 -9.50 -7.11 16.44
N LYS A 296 -9.82 -5.82 16.64
CA LYS A 296 -9.50 -4.75 15.68
C LYS A 296 -8.00 -4.63 15.42
N GLY A 297 -7.15 -5.14 16.29
CA GLY A 297 -5.70 -5.20 16.09
C GLY A 297 -5.31 -5.99 14.85
N TYR A 298 -5.82 -7.17 14.63
CA TYR A 298 -5.49 -8.00 13.46
C TYR A 298 -6.61 -8.09 12.42
N GLN A 299 -7.87 -7.85 12.80
CA GLN A 299 -9.00 -7.70 11.87
C GLN A 299 -9.17 -6.22 11.47
N TRP A 300 -8.07 -5.59 11.11
CA TRP A 300 -7.98 -4.15 11.06
C TRP A 300 -8.71 -3.47 9.89
N PRO A 301 -8.62 -3.89 8.60
CA PRO A 301 -9.44 -3.27 7.57
C PRO A 301 -10.93 -3.57 7.83
N PHE A 302 -11.78 -2.61 7.46
CA PHE A 302 -13.22 -2.80 7.51
C PHE A 302 -13.63 -4.04 6.70
N ASP A 303 -14.39 -4.93 7.33
CA ASP A 303 -15.01 -6.09 6.70
C ASP A 303 -16.47 -6.17 7.13
N PRO A 304 -17.45 -6.00 6.21
CA PRO A 304 -18.87 -6.00 6.57
C PRO A 304 -19.34 -7.30 7.22
N ARG A 305 -18.67 -8.42 6.98
CA ARG A 305 -18.99 -9.71 7.63
C ARG A 305 -18.67 -9.70 9.13
N LYS A 306 -17.69 -8.88 9.54
CA LYS A 306 -17.24 -8.72 10.92
C LYS A 306 -17.97 -7.62 11.68
N THR A 307 -19.11 -7.17 11.18
CA THR A 307 -20.04 -6.30 11.93
C THR A 307 -21.07 -7.10 12.70
N ARG A 308 -21.31 -8.36 12.29
CA ARG A 308 -22.30 -9.25 12.93
C ARG A 308 -21.87 -9.64 14.34
N SER A 309 -22.86 -9.85 15.21
CA SER A 309 -22.63 -10.29 16.60
C SER A 309 -21.62 -9.42 17.35
N TYR A 310 -21.71 -8.10 17.16
CA TYR A 310 -20.83 -7.11 17.79
C TYR A 310 -19.34 -7.29 17.42
N GLY A 311 -19.07 -7.72 16.19
CA GLY A 311 -17.70 -7.93 15.73
C GLY A 311 -16.90 -6.65 15.55
N SER A 312 -15.58 -6.81 15.34
CA SER A 312 -14.61 -5.72 15.36
C SER A 312 -14.87 -4.58 14.36
N SER A 313 -15.47 -4.86 13.20
CA SER A 313 -15.77 -3.84 12.19
C SER A 313 -17.01 -3.00 12.50
N LEU A 314 -17.75 -3.30 13.58
CA LEU A 314 -18.75 -2.39 14.10
C LEU A 314 -18.10 -1.08 14.59
N ILE A 315 -16.89 -1.15 15.14
CA ILE A 315 -16.12 0.03 15.59
C ILE A 315 -15.87 1.00 14.40
N ASP A 316 -15.56 0.49 13.21
CA ASP A 316 -15.36 1.35 12.02
C ASP A 316 -16.64 2.11 11.67
N ILE A 317 -17.79 1.45 11.73
CA ILE A 317 -19.09 2.08 11.48
C ILE A 317 -19.37 3.17 12.52
N LEU A 318 -19.13 2.89 13.79
CA LEU A 318 -19.35 3.86 14.87
C LEU A 318 -18.44 5.09 14.73
N ILE A 319 -17.16 4.90 14.39
CA ILE A 319 -16.25 6.02 14.08
C ILE A 319 -16.77 6.83 12.89
N TYR A 320 -17.26 6.17 11.83
CA TYR A 320 -17.84 6.86 10.68
C TYR A 320 -19.08 7.68 11.07
N ILE A 321 -19.96 7.12 11.90
CA ILE A 321 -21.14 7.84 12.42
C ILE A 321 -20.72 9.07 13.22
N GLU A 322 -19.78 8.93 14.15
CA GLU A 322 -19.27 10.05 14.93
C GLU A 322 -18.64 11.14 14.05
N THR A 323 -17.71 10.75 13.17
CA THR A 323 -16.92 11.71 12.39
C THR A 323 -17.68 12.32 11.22
N VAL A 324 -18.45 11.54 10.47
CA VAL A 324 -19.09 11.98 9.21
C VAL A 324 -20.52 12.43 9.43
N GLN A 325 -21.33 11.69 10.16
CA GLN A 325 -22.73 12.03 10.37
C GLN A 325 -22.91 13.07 11.47
N LYS A 326 -22.30 12.83 12.65
CA LYS A 326 -22.43 13.72 13.80
C LYS A 326 -21.41 14.88 13.82
N LYS A 327 -20.43 14.87 12.91
CA LYS A 327 -19.36 15.91 12.78
C LYS A 327 -18.55 16.08 14.08
N ARG A 328 -18.35 15.00 14.82
CA ARG A 328 -17.54 14.97 16.04
C ARG A 328 -16.09 14.57 15.73
N ARG A 329 -15.18 14.88 16.64
CA ARG A 329 -13.79 14.41 16.58
C ARG A 329 -13.69 13.10 17.36
N VAL A 330 -12.92 12.14 16.87
CA VAL A 330 -12.75 10.82 17.53
C VAL A 330 -11.28 10.59 17.84
N PHE A 331 -11.02 9.98 19.00
CA PHE A 331 -9.67 9.76 19.50
C PHE A 331 -9.50 8.38 20.11
N LEU A 332 -8.25 7.87 20.08
CA LEU A 332 -7.74 6.82 20.97
C LEU A 332 -7.00 7.45 22.13
N ASP A 333 -7.43 7.17 23.34
CA ASP A 333 -6.77 7.62 24.57
C ASP A 333 -6.04 6.44 25.23
N TYR A 334 -4.71 6.50 25.21
CA TYR A 334 -3.84 5.48 25.80
C TYR A 334 -3.55 5.75 27.29
N ARG A 335 -3.97 6.88 27.82
CA ARG A 335 -3.70 7.31 29.21
C ARG A 335 -4.65 6.70 30.20
N ARG A 336 -5.76 6.12 29.74
CA ARG A 336 -6.80 5.52 30.57
C ARG A 336 -7.46 4.31 29.91
N ASN A 337 -7.98 3.43 30.72
CA ASN A 337 -8.75 2.30 30.26
C ASN A 337 -10.19 2.71 29.87
N PRO A 338 -10.87 1.98 28.97
CA PRO A 338 -12.31 2.09 28.79
C PRO A 338 -13.04 1.88 30.12
N ARG A 339 -14.09 2.66 30.39
CA ARG A 339 -14.87 2.52 31.66
C ARG A 339 -15.40 1.11 31.85
N CYS A 340 -15.89 0.48 30.80
CA CYS A 340 -16.39 -0.90 30.85
C CYS A 340 -15.33 -1.92 31.29
N ALA A 341 -14.05 -1.62 31.14
CA ALA A 341 -12.92 -2.49 31.52
C ALA A 341 -12.60 -2.39 33.04
N LEU A 342 -13.17 -1.44 33.75
CA LEU A 342 -12.81 -1.18 35.16
C LEU A 342 -13.71 -1.90 36.14
N THR A 343 -13.13 -2.34 37.28
CA THR A 343 -13.80 -2.71 38.52
C THR A 343 -13.06 -2.00 39.65
N ASP A 344 -13.80 -1.26 40.50
CA ASP A 344 -13.23 -0.41 41.56
C ASP A 344 -12.11 0.54 41.08
N GLY A 345 -12.26 1.08 39.85
CA GLY A 345 -11.31 2.02 39.28
C GLY A 345 -10.03 1.40 38.73
N LYS A 346 -9.88 0.07 38.74
CA LYS A 346 -8.71 -0.67 38.21
C LYS A 346 -9.07 -1.54 37.02
N MET A 347 -8.13 -1.80 36.17
CA MET A 347 -8.28 -2.73 35.03
C MET A 347 -8.67 -4.12 35.52
N ASP A 348 -9.83 -4.60 35.07
CA ASP A 348 -10.34 -5.92 35.34
C ASP A 348 -10.16 -6.87 34.18
N TYR A 349 -9.10 -7.63 34.22
CA TYR A 349 -8.73 -8.58 33.16
C TYR A 349 -9.70 -9.78 33.07
N THR A 350 -10.58 -10.00 34.06
CA THR A 350 -11.57 -11.07 33.97
C THR A 350 -12.71 -10.77 33.01
N LYS A 351 -12.82 -9.51 32.57
CA LYS A 351 -13.79 -9.06 31.55
C LYS A 351 -13.32 -9.31 30.12
N LEU A 352 -12.09 -9.78 29.92
CA LEU A 352 -11.57 -10.10 28.61
C LEU A 352 -12.03 -11.47 28.11
N SER A 353 -12.04 -11.65 26.79
CA SER A 353 -12.09 -12.98 26.19
C SER A 353 -10.81 -13.76 26.54
N GLU A 354 -10.91 -15.10 26.53
CA GLU A 354 -9.77 -15.97 26.81
C GLU A 354 -8.59 -15.67 25.84
N GLU A 355 -8.89 -15.48 24.54
CA GLU A 355 -7.91 -15.13 23.51
C GLU A 355 -7.17 -13.81 23.84
N ALA A 356 -7.90 -12.76 24.20
CA ALA A 356 -7.30 -11.47 24.53
C ALA A 356 -6.45 -11.54 25.79
N LEU A 357 -6.93 -12.26 26.82
CA LEU A 357 -6.21 -12.43 28.07
C LEU A 357 -4.91 -13.23 27.90
N GLU A 358 -4.96 -14.35 27.16
CA GLU A 358 -3.79 -15.15 26.86
C GLU A 358 -2.75 -14.36 26.07
N TYR A 359 -3.18 -13.65 25.02
CA TYR A 359 -2.29 -12.80 24.22
C TYR A 359 -1.58 -11.73 25.04
N LEU A 360 -2.30 -11.03 25.93
CA LEU A 360 -1.69 -10.02 26.79
C LEU A 360 -0.71 -10.62 27.80
N ARG A 361 -0.99 -11.82 28.32
CA ARG A 361 -0.05 -12.55 29.19
C ARG A 361 1.21 -12.97 28.47
N GLU A 362 1.08 -13.59 27.31
CA GLU A 362 2.22 -14.08 26.51
C GLU A 362 3.11 -12.94 26.02
N SER A 363 2.50 -11.78 25.70
CA SER A 363 3.25 -10.57 25.31
C SER A 363 3.83 -9.79 26.50
N GLY A 364 3.60 -10.22 27.74
CA GLY A 364 4.05 -9.50 28.94
C GLY A 364 3.34 -8.16 29.16
N SER A 365 2.13 -7.98 28.60
CA SER A 365 1.44 -6.68 28.52
C SER A 365 0.24 -6.61 29.46
N MET A 366 0.46 -6.92 30.76
CA MET A 366 -0.56 -6.94 31.82
C MET A 366 -0.49 -5.70 32.74
N GLN A 367 0.03 -4.58 32.24
CA GLN A 367 0.14 -3.33 33.03
C GLN A 367 -1.21 -2.61 33.11
N GLU A 368 -1.34 -1.72 34.11
CA GLU A 368 -2.59 -1.04 34.43
C GLU A 368 -3.12 -0.17 33.25
N LEU A 369 -2.28 0.62 32.62
CA LEU A 369 -2.70 1.58 31.58
C LEU A 369 -2.38 1.11 30.15
N PRO A 370 -3.19 1.45 29.14
CA PRO A 370 -2.93 1.11 27.73
C PRO A 370 -1.55 1.54 27.25
N ILE A 371 -1.08 2.73 27.61
CA ILE A 371 0.25 3.22 27.24
C ILE A 371 1.38 2.35 27.81
N GLN A 372 1.21 1.84 29.01
CA GLN A 372 2.17 0.94 29.64
C GLN A 372 2.19 -0.42 28.95
N ARG A 373 0.99 -0.95 28.61
CA ARG A 373 0.86 -2.17 27.81
C ARG A 373 1.48 -2.01 26.42
N LEU A 374 1.30 -0.84 25.79
CA LEU A 374 1.92 -0.54 24.48
C LEU A 374 3.44 -0.46 24.59
N ALA A 375 3.97 0.13 25.66
CA ALA A 375 5.40 0.20 25.90
C ALA A 375 6.03 -1.19 26.12
N ALA A 376 5.32 -2.11 26.78
CA ALA A 376 5.76 -3.49 26.98
C ALA A 376 5.67 -4.30 25.67
N MET A 377 4.59 -4.17 24.92
CA MET A 377 4.31 -4.95 23.72
C MET A 377 5.10 -4.48 22.49
N ASN A 378 5.17 -3.17 22.27
CA ASN A 378 5.76 -2.59 21.07
C ASN A 378 6.27 -1.15 21.32
N PRO A 379 7.42 -0.98 21.96
CA PRO A 379 7.97 0.36 22.23
C PRO A 379 8.26 1.15 20.95
N ALA A 380 8.57 0.48 19.84
CA ALA A 380 8.81 1.14 18.54
C ALA A 380 7.56 1.88 18.02
N ALA A 381 6.36 1.41 18.36
CA ALA A 381 5.11 2.07 18.01
C ALA A 381 4.95 3.44 18.71
N ILE A 382 5.42 3.57 19.96
CA ILE A 382 5.42 4.84 20.69
C ILE A 382 6.48 5.77 20.13
N GLU A 383 7.69 5.26 19.88
CA GLU A 383 8.81 6.06 19.37
C GLU A 383 8.53 6.65 18.00
N LEU A 384 7.80 5.89 17.15
CA LEU A 384 7.35 6.38 15.85
C LEU A 384 6.53 7.68 16.00
N TYR A 385 5.54 7.71 16.90
CA TYR A 385 4.72 8.91 17.14
C TYR A 385 5.53 10.03 17.76
N ARG A 386 6.41 9.71 18.71
CA ARG A 386 7.30 10.69 19.34
C ARG A 386 8.22 11.39 18.32
N SER A 387 8.74 10.63 17.34
CA SER A 387 9.56 11.19 16.25
C SER A 387 8.78 12.16 15.34
N HIS A 388 7.44 12.13 15.41
CA HIS A 388 6.53 13.04 14.71
C HIS A 388 5.88 14.09 15.64
N ASN A 389 6.49 14.34 16.80
CA ASN A 389 6.03 15.31 17.82
C ASN A 389 4.59 15.00 18.34
N ILE A 390 4.28 13.72 18.51
CA ILE A 390 3.03 13.24 19.12
C ILE A 390 3.41 12.35 20.30
N ASP A 391 2.99 12.74 21.52
CA ASP A 391 3.20 11.95 22.74
C ASP A 391 1.92 11.24 23.16
N LEU A 392 1.84 9.94 22.90
CA LEU A 392 0.70 9.11 23.26
C LEU A 392 0.47 8.99 24.77
N ALA A 393 1.47 9.35 25.60
CA ALA A 393 1.34 9.38 27.03
C ALA A 393 0.77 10.73 27.56
N ALA A 394 0.84 11.78 26.76
CA ALA A 394 0.41 13.12 27.14
C ALA A 394 -0.93 13.54 26.53
N GLU A 395 -1.21 13.13 25.29
CA GLU A 395 -2.40 13.55 24.55
C GLU A 395 -3.15 12.37 23.90
N PRO A 396 -4.48 12.44 23.71
CA PRO A 396 -5.22 11.45 22.94
C PRO A 396 -4.92 11.61 21.45
N LEU A 397 -4.88 10.49 20.75
CA LEU A 397 -4.55 10.42 19.33
C LEU A 397 -5.80 10.56 18.47
N GLU A 398 -5.92 11.64 17.71
CA GLU A 398 -7.04 11.86 16.80
C GLU A 398 -7.03 10.89 15.62
N ILE A 399 -8.19 10.27 15.36
CA ILE A 399 -8.36 9.19 14.38
C ILE A 399 -9.56 9.44 13.46
N ALA A 400 -9.53 8.77 12.31
CA ALA A 400 -10.67 8.67 11.40
C ALA A 400 -10.64 7.34 10.66
N ILE A 401 -11.73 7.04 9.93
CA ILE A 401 -11.72 6.00 8.92
C ILE A 401 -11.04 6.57 7.67
N CYS A 402 -9.93 5.95 7.28
CA CYS A 402 -9.09 6.41 6.19
C CYS A 402 -9.01 5.37 5.08
N ALA A 403 -8.95 5.82 3.83
CA ALA A 403 -8.58 4.98 2.71
C ALA A 403 -7.13 4.50 2.90
N GLN A 404 -6.92 3.21 2.71
CA GLN A 404 -5.67 2.54 3.09
C GLN A 404 -5.00 1.80 1.93
N HIS A 405 -5.76 1.17 1.05
CA HIS A 405 -5.23 0.37 -0.04
C HIS A 405 -6.30 0.18 -1.13
N ASN A 406 -5.88 0.21 -2.38
CA ASN A 406 -6.72 -0.19 -3.50
C ASN A 406 -6.46 -1.66 -3.81
N ASN A 407 -7.49 -2.50 -3.63
CA ASN A 407 -7.43 -3.91 -4.01
C ASN A 407 -7.65 -4.09 -5.51
N GLY A 408 -8.49 -3.22 -6.09
CA GLY A 408 -8.68 -3.10 -7.53
C GLY A 408 -7.63 -2.20 -8.19
N GLY A 409 -7.56 -2.26 -9.51
CA GLY A 409 -6.60 -1.50 -10.32
C GLY A 409 -6.62 -1.93 -11.78
N LEU A 410 -5.49 -1.88 -12.43
CA LEU A 410 -5.32 -2.33 -13.82
C LEU A 410 -5.33 -3.85 -13.91
N ALA A 411 -5.92 -4.39 -14.96
CA ALA A 411 -5.89 -5.82 -15.26
C ALA A 411 -4.54 -6.21 -15.88
N GLY A 412 -4.05 -7.38 -15.51
CA GLY A 412 -2.87 -8.02 -16.08
C GLY A 412 -3.05 -9.54 -16.13
N ASP A 413 -2.21 -10.22 -16.89
CA ASP A 413 -2.08 -11.68 -16.92
C ASP A 413 -1.08 -12.20 -15.85
N CYS A 414 -0.75 -13.49 -15.86
CA CYS A 414 0.21 -14.09 -14.93
C CYS A 414 1.67 -13.61 -15.12
N TRP A 415 1.94 -12.78 -16.12
CA TRP A 415 3.19 -12.06 -16.34
C TRP A 415 3.07 -10.58 -16.03
N TRP A 416 1.92 -10.16 -15.51
CA TRP A 416 1.54 -8.77 -15.28
C TRP A 416 1.47 -7.91 -16.54
N GLN A 417 1.35 -8.52 -17.74
CA GLN A 417 1.11 -7.77 -18.98
C GLN A 417 -0.38 -7.39 -19.07
N SER A 418 -0.65 -6.13 -19.38
CA SER A 418 -2.00 -5.64 -19.60
C SER A 418 -2.54 -6.04 -21.00
N ASN A 419 -3.77 -5.63 -21.32
CA ASN A 419 -4.31 -5.74 -22.70
C ASN A 419 -3.60 -4.80 -23.71
N ILE A 420 -2.78 -3.87 -23.25
CA ILE A 420 -1.86 -3.10 -24.08
C ILE A 420 -0.53 -3.84 -24.04
N ARG A 421 -0.08 -4.34 -25.19
CA ARG A 421 1.19 -5.07 -25.26
C ARG A 421 2.36 -4.20 -24.78
N HIS A 422 3.34 -4.81 -24.13
CA HIS A 422 4.52 -4.13 -23.56
C HIS A 422 4.19 -3.10 -22.44
N LEU A 423 2.98 -3.14 -21.86
CA LEU A 423 2.61 -2.39 -20.66
C LEU A 423 2.36 -3.36 -19.49
N TYR A 424 3.16 -3.23 -18.44
CA TYR A 424 3.17 -4.12 -17.29
C TYR A 424 2.79 -3.35 -16.01
N PRO A 425 1.50 -3.31 -15.61
CA PRO A 425 1.11 -2.74 -14.32
C PRO A 425 1.53 -3.67 -13.19
N ILE A 426 2.38 -3.20 -12.27
CA ILE A 426 2.90 -3.96 -11.13
C ILE A 426 2.69 -3.23 -9.81
N GLY A 427 2.65 -3.99 -8.71
CA GLY A 427 2.35 -3.44 -7.40
C GLY A 427 0.89 -3.04 -7.27
N GLU A 428 0.58 -2.08 -6.42
CA GLU A 428 -0.79 -1.74 -6.07
C GLU A 428 -1.60 -1.11 -7.22
N VAL A 429 -0.98 -0.61 -8.28
CA VAL A 429 -1.69 -0.16 -9.48
C VAL A 429 -2.35 -1.33 -10.23
N ASN A 430 -1.93 -2.56 -9.97
CA ASN A 430 -2.52 -3.79 -10.50
C ASN A 430 -3.63 -4.31 -9.58
N GLY A 431 -4.78 -4.64 -10.11
CA GLY A 431 -5.95 -5.10 -9.36
C GLY A 431 -5.92 -6.59 -8.98
N THR A 432 -4.84 -7.07 -8.35
CA THR A 432 -4.62 -8.49 -8.03
C THR A 432 -5.29 -8.96 -6.74
N HIS A 433 -5.74 -8.06 -5.86
CA HIS A 433 -6.03 -8.41 -4.47
C HIS A 433 -7.48 -8.84 -4.18
N GLY A 434 -8.38 -8.75 -5.15
CA GLY A 434 -9.78 -9.16 -4.97
C GLY A 434 -10.56 -8.30 -3.98
N VAL A 435 -11.56 -8.89 -3.31
CA VAL A 435 -12.43 -8.18 -2.36
C VAL A 435 -11.71 -7.98 -1.03
N TYR A 436 -11.04 -9.02 -0.53
CA TYR A 436 -10.22 -8.96 0.68
C TYR A 436 -8.96 -9.82 0.53
N ARG A 437 -7.96 -9.56 1.35
CA ARG A 437 -6.66 -10.23 1.26
C ARG A 437 -6.01 -10.39 2.63
N PRO A 438 -5.15 -11.40 2.84
CA PRO A 438 -4.32 -11.47 4.03
C PRO A 438 -3.40 -10.26 4.19
N GLY A 439 -3.17 -9.85 5.44
CA GLY A 439 -2.25 -8.76 5.74
C GLY A 439 -0.84 -9.02 5.22
N GLY A 440 -0.24 -8.02 4.57
CA GLY A 440 1.12 -8.11 4.01
C GLY A 440 1.22 -8.56 2.55
N THR A 441 0.14 -9.07 1.95
CA THR A 441 0.14 -9.53 0.55
C THR A 441 0.47 -8.42 -0.45
N ALA A 442 0.12 -7.16 -0.16
CA ALA A 442 0.44 -6.03 -1.03
C ALA A 442 1.95 -5.90 -1.31
N LEU A 443 2.79 -6.09 -0.28
CA LEU A 443 4.24 -6.03 -0.45
C LEU A 443 4.75 -7.21 -1.29
N ASN A 444 4.24 -8.42 -1.04
CA ASN A 444 4.60 -9.61 -1.82
C ASN A 444 4.17 -9.47 -3.29
N ALA A 445 2.93 -9.10 -3.56
CA ALA A 445 2.41 -8.91 -4.92
C ALA A 445 3.27 -7.93 -5.74
N GLY A 446 3.71 -6.84 -5.11
CA GLY A 446 4.61 -5.88 -5.76
C GLY A 446 5.97 -6.46 -6.10
N GLN A 447 6.56 -7.24 -5.19
CA GLN A 447 7.86 -7.90 -5.44
C GLN A 447 7.74 -8.98 -6.51
N VAL A 448 6.72 -9.83 -6.42
CA VAL A 448 6.48 -10.90 -7.39
C VAL A 448 6.16 -10.35 -8.76
N GLY A 449 5.28 -9.35 -8.85
CA GLY A 449 4.93 -8.70 -10.13
C GLY A 449 6.15 -8.11 -10.83
N GLY A 450 7.05 -7.46 -10.07
CA GLY A 450 8.33 -6.96 -10.60
C GLY A 450 9.22 -8.06 -11.17
N ILE A 451 9.38 -9.17 -10.44
CA ILE A 451 10.17 -10.34 -10.90
C ILE A 451 9.55 -10.97 -12.15
N ARG A 452 8.23 -11.14 -12.18
CA ARG A 452 7.52 -11.80 -13.29
C ARG A 452 7.56 -10.96 -14.57
N ALA A 453 7.25 -9.67 -14.49
CA ALA A 453 7.35 -8.75 -15.61
C ALA A 453 8.77 -8.69 -16.16
N ALA A 454 9.77 -8.58 -15.30
CA ALA A 454 11.19 -8.60 -15.69
C ALA A 454 11.57 -9.91 -16.37
N SER A 455 11.10 -11.07 -15.86
CA SER A 455 11.39 -12.37 -16.48
C SER A 455 10.76 -12.50 -17.87
N TYR A 456 9.53 -12.03 -18.06
CA TYR A 456 8.92 -12.03 -19.39
C TYR A 456 9.73 -11.17 -20.37
N ILE A 457 10.03 -9.92 -19.99
CA ILE A 457 10.78 -8.99 -20.83
C ILE A 457 12.16 -9.56 -21.19
N ALA A 458 12.87 -10.14 -20.22
CA ALA A 458 14.21 -10.69 -20.46
C ALA A 458 14.22 -11.90 -21.41
N HIS A 459 13.17 -12.73 -21.39
CA HIS A 459 13.14 -13.95 -22.20
C HIS A 459 12.42 -13.80 -23.53
N HIS A 460 11.49 -12.85 -23.65
CA HIS A 460 10.68 -12.67 -24.85
C HIS A 460 10.97 -11.38 -25.59
N ASP A 461 11.32 -10.31 -24.88
CA ASP A 461 11.41 -8.96 -25.42
C ASP A 461 12.84 -8.39 -25.42
N ALA A 462 13.84 -9.16 -24.98
CA ALA A 462 15.23 -8.69 -24.82
C ALA A 462 15.84 -8.11 -26.12
N ALA A 463 15.42 -8.63 -27.27
CA ALA A 463 15.89 -8.19 -28.59
C ALA A 463 15.04 -7.08 -29.22
N LEU A 464 13.97 -6.63 -28.56
CA LEU A 464 13.12 -5.57 -29.09
C LEU A 464 13.88 -4.23 -29.11
N ALA A 465 13.95 -3.63 -30.29
CA ALA A 465 14.46 -2.28 -30.41
C ALA A 465 13.45 -1.26 -29.87
N PRO A 466 13.91 -0.18 -29.22
CA PRO A 466 13.05 0.95 -28.91
C PRO A 466 12.35 1.48 -30.18
N PRO A 467 11.10 1.97 -30.02
CA PRO A 467 10.32 2.45 -31.16
C PRO A 467 10.97 3.64 -31.84
N ASP A 468 10.55 3.89 -33.11
CA ASP A 468 11.02 5.02 -33.88
C ASP A 468 10.68 6.36 -33.20
N GLU A 469 11.64 7.28 -33.22
CA GLU A 469 11.51 8.58 -32.57
C GLU A 469 10.34 9.40 -33.13
N GLN A 470 10.18 9.40 -34.46
CA GLN A 470 9.10 10.16 -35.09
C GLN A 470 7.72 9.63 -34.68
N GLN A 471 7.57 8.31 -34.59
CA GLN A 471 6.33 7.68 -34.12
C GLN A 471 6.00 8.08 -32.66
N VAL A 472 7.00 8.05 -31.78
CA VAL A 472 6.82 8.40 -30.36
C VAL A 472 6.50 9.89 -30.19
N LEU A 473 7.20 10.76 -30.93
CA LEU A 473 6.96 12.21 -30.91
C LEU A 473 5.59 12.58 -31.49
N ALA A 474 5.13 11.90 -32.53
CA ALA A 474 3.80 12.10 -33.11
C ALA A 474 2.71 11.75 -32.08
N ALA A 475 2.82 10.57 -31.44
CA ALA A 475 1.89 10.16 -30.39
C ALA A 475 1.88 11.14 -29.20
N ALA A 476 3.04 11.65 -28.78
CA ALA A 476 3.13 12.65 -27.72
C ALA A 476 2.49 13.99 -28.13
N GLY A 477 2.69 14.41 -29.39
CA GLY A 477 2.09 15.63 -29.95
C GLY A 477 0.56 15.58 -29.94
N GLU A 478 -0.03 14.46 -30.38
CA GLU A 478 -1.49 14.27 -30.38
C GLU A 478 -2.07 14.38 -28.96
N GLN A 479 -1.44 13.78 -27.95
CA GLN A 479 -1.90 13.82 -26.59
C GLN A 479 -1.80 15.22 -25.96
N ILE A 480 -0.71 15.95 -26.25
CA ILE A 480 -0.56 17.33 -25.76
C ILE A 480 -1.62 18.24 -26.39
N TRP A 481 -1.88 18.09 -27.69
CA TRP A 481 -2.93 18.84 -28.36
C TRP A 481 -4.30 18.54 -27.76
N ALA A 482 -4.62 17.28 -27.49
CA ALA A 482 -5.87 16.89 -26.85
C ALA A 482 -6.00 17.55 -25.46
N CYS A 483 -4.95 17.51 -24.64
CA CYS A 483 -4.96 18.19 -23.32
C CYS A 483 -5.13 19.71 -23.43
N LEU A 484 -4.42 20.37 -24.34
CA LEU A 484 -4.51 21.83 -24.52
C LEU A 484 -5.89 22.26 -25.02
N LEU A 485 -6.53 21.49 -25.90
CA LEU A 485 -7.88 21.76 -26.38
C LEU A 485 -8.90 21.60 -25.25
N TYR A 486 -8.74 20.60 -24.40
CA TYR A 486 -9.63 20.34 -23.26
C TYR A 486 -9.49 21.39 -22.16
N THR A 487 -8.29 21.90 -21.91
CA THR A 487 -7.99 22.91 -20.87
C THR A 487 -8.11 24.35 -21.36
N SER A 488 -8.29 24.58 -22.65
CA SER A 488 -8.57 25.92 -23.17
C SER A 488 -9.98 26.37 -22.72
N PRO A 489 -10.12 27.59 -22.14
CA PRO A 489 -11.42 28.07 -21.74
C PRO A 489 -12.39 28.02 -22.92
N SER A 490 -13.54 27.43 -22.71
CA SER A 490 -14.58 27.41 -23.74
C SER A 490 -15.02 28.84 -24.08
N PRO A 491 -15.58 29.10 -25.26
CA PRO A 491 -16.15 30.41 -25.55
C PRO A 491 -17.17 30.90 -24.52
N ARG A 492 -17.81 29.96 -23.78
CA ARG A 492 -18.72 30.28 -22.67
C ARG A 492 -18.00 30.80 -21.43
N ASP A 493 -16.79 30.30 -21.14
CA ASP A 493 -16.00 30.68 -19.96
C ASP A 493 -15.40 32.07 -20.13
N ARG A 494 -15.21 32.55 -21.39
CA ARG A 494 -14.73 33.89 -21.73
C ARG A 494 -15.82 34.97 -21.60
N SER A 495 -17.08 34.58 -21.50
CA SER A 495 -18.21 35.53 -21.37
C SER A 495 -18.56 35.82 -19.90
N LEU A 496 -17.85 35.21 -18.93
CA LEU A 496 -18.08 35.39 -17.50
C LEU A 496 -16.91 36.10 -16.77
N SER A 497 -15.93 36.62 -17.51
CA SER A 497 -14.82 37.43 -16.98
C SER A 497 -14.96 38.90 -17.30
#